data_7fcb5cf28faeba53bfee4f23b4b81851
#
_entry.id   7fcb5cf28faeba53bfee4f23b4b81851
#
_cell.length_a   1.000
_cell.length_b   1.000
_cell.length_c   1.000
_cell.angle_alpha   90.00
_cell.angle_beta   90.00
_cell.angle_gamma   90.00
#
_symmetry.space_group_name_H-M   'P 1'
#
loop_
_entity.id
_entity.type
_entity.pdbx_description
1 polymer ?
#
loop_
_entity_poly.entity_id
_entity_poly.type
_entity_poly.pdbx_seq_one_letter_code
_entity_poly.pdbx_strand_id
1 'polypeptide(L)'
;GQVVDVAAQQVIPIATQAGVLAEACNFPTPIRSGGGATVGPINLRLVYPAKDGFVSITHVFGDAIGPVTARLMEWVLEEGFVSPRIANLDWVDFALLLESGEVSVEDWDAAKDAVASCTSSKTKAELLEVAMDRQLLMAPIADVGEVLTSEQLRSRNYFDQIKVVEETITAPGPFALTKQSPLTAATHA
;
A
#
# COMPACT_ATOMS: atom_id res chain seq x y z
N GLY A 1 13.48 14.28 33.57
CA GLY A 1 12.68 14.43 32.34
C GLY A 1 13.53 14.92 31.19
N GLN A 2 13.10 14.60 30.00
CA GLN A 2 13.75 15.04 28.76
C GLN A 2 12.81 15.98 28.04
N VAL A 3 13.30 17.13 27.59
CA VAL A 3 12.56 18.03 26.71
C VAL A 3 12.83 17.65 25.27
N VAL A 4 11.77 17.41 24.50
CA VAL A 4 11.87 17.18 23.06
C VAL A 4 11.23 18.36 22.36
N ASP A 5 12.05 19.14 21.64
CA ASP A 5 11.58 20.23 20.81
C ASP A 5 11.42 19.72 19.36
N VAL A 6 10.22 19.88 18.78
CA VAL A 6 9.90 19.47 17.42
C VAL A 6 9.38 20.66 16.64
N ALA A 7 10.21 21.17 15.73
CA ALA A 7 9.80 22.24 14.83
C ALA A 7 8.98 21.66 13.66
N ALA A 8 7.71 22.04 13.54
CA ALA A 8 6.84 21.60 12.44
C ALA A 8 7.47 21.87 11.06
N GLN A 9 8.16 23.01 10.91
CA GLN A 9 8.84 23.41 9.69
C GLN A 9 9.98 22.46 9.29
N GLN A 10 10.59 21.76 10.25
CA GLN A 10 11.63 20.75 9.98
C GLN A 10 11.05 19.37 9.67
N VAL A 11 9.86 19.07 10.20
CA VAL A 11 9.19 17.75 10.00
C VAL A 11 8.44 17.69 8.68
N ILE A 12 7.76 18.77 8.28
CA ILE A 12 6.99 18.85 7.03
C ILE A 12 7.84 18.51 5.79
N PRO A 13 9.10 19.01 5.62
CA PRO A 13 9.95 18.65 4.50
C PRO A 13 10.22 17.15 4.36
N ILE A 14 10.14 16.36 5.42
CA ILE A 14 10.28 14.89 5.35
C ILE A 14 9.13 14.29 4.51
N ALA A 15 7.92 14.81 4.66
CA ALA A 15 6.77 14.37 3.87
C ALA A 15 6.86 14.81 2.38
N THR A 16 7.65 15.85 2.09
CA THR A 16 7.88 16.38 0.74
C THR A 16 9.26 16.03 0.18
N GLN A 17 9.98 15.11 0.82
CA GLN A 17 11.36 14.74 0.48
C GLN A 17 11.51 14.34 -0.99
N ALA A 18 10.54 13.64 -1.57
CA ALA A 18 10.55 13.27 -2.98
C ALA A 18 10.60 14.48 -3.91
N GLY A 19 9.91 15.58 -3.57
CA GLY A 19 9.96 16.84 -4.33
C GLY A 19 11.31 17.53 -4.22
N VAL A 20 11.89 17.55 -3.02
CA VAL A 20 13.21 18.15 -2.79
C VAL A 20 14.30 17.37 -3.53
N LEU A 21 14.27 16.04 -3.50
CA LEU A 21 15.22 15.21 -4.22
C LEU A 21 15.06 15.31 -5.73
N ALA A 22 13.83 15.39 -6.24
CA ALA A 22 13.58 15.59 -7.66
C ALA A 22 14.20 16.89 -8.15
N GLU A 23 13.99 18.00 -7.44
CA GLU A 23 14.60 19.30 -7.77
C GLU A 23 16.13 19.24 -7.72
N ALA A 24 16.71 18.67 -6.67
CA ALA A 24 18.16 18.54 -6.52
C ALA A 24 18.82 17.66 -7.60
N CYS A 25 18.08 16.72 -8.19
CA CYS A 25 18.56 15.79 -9.21
C CYS A 25 18.11 16.15 -10.63
N ASN A 26 17.48 17.32 -10.84
CA ASN A 26 16.89 17.74 -12.11
C ASN A 26 15.86 16.75 -12.69
N PHE A 27 15.13 16.05 -11.84
CA PHE A 27 13.98 15.24 -12.24
C PHE A 27 12.70 16.08 -12.30
N PRO A 28 11.69 15.66 -13.08
CA PRO A 28 10.39 16.31 -13.06
C PRO A 28 9.80 16.37 -11.66
N THR A 29 9.18 17.50 -11.31
CA THR A 29 8.50 17.65 -10.03
C THR A 29 7.43 16.56 -9.84
N PRO A 30 7.46 15.81 -8.74
CA PRO A 30 6.45 14.78 -8.48
C PRO A 30 5.04 15.39 -8.46
N ILE A 31 4.13 14.76 -9.17
CA ILE A 31 2.71 15.11 -9.17
C ILE A 31 1.95 14.11 -8.29
N ARG A 32 0.88 14.58 -7.67
CA ARG A 32 0.00 13.72 -6.89
C ARG A 32 -0.82 12.83 -7.83
N SER A 33 -0.66 11.51 -7.70
CA SER A 33 -1.51 10.52 -8.36
C SER A 33 -2.39 9.84 -7.31
N GLY A 34 -3.69 9.68 -7.62
CA GLY A 34 -4.63 9.01 -6.71
C GLY A 34 -4.40 7.49 -6.67
N GLY A 35 -3.88 6.97 -5.55
CA GLY A 35 -3.71 5.52 -5.36
C GLY A 35 -2.63 4.86 -6.22
N GLY A 36 -1.63 5.62 -6.67
CA GLY A 36 -0.55 5.11 -7.52
C GLY A 36 0.63 6.07 -7.64
N ALA A 37 1.48 5.80 -8.62
CA ALA A 37 2.63 6.63 -8.99
C ALA A 37 2.83 6.59 -10.51
N THR A 38 3.58 7.53 -11.05
CA THR A 38 3.97 7.53 -12.47
C THR A 38 5.46 7.31 -12.60
N VAL A 39 5.87 6.38 -13.44
CA VAL A 39 7.27 6.07 -13.75
C VAL A 39 7.44 6.10 -15.26
N GLY A 40 8.09 7.15 -15.79
CA GLY A 40 8.13 7.39 -17.24
C GLY A 40 6.72 7.47 -17.82
N PRO A 41 6.39 6.69 -18.87
CA PRO A 41 5.06 6.64 -19.46
C PRO A 41 4.08 5.74 -18.68
N ILE A 42 4.56 4.99 -17.67
CA ILE A 42 3.78 3.99 -16.95
C ILE A 42 3.05 4.61 -15.77
N ASN A 43 1.73 4.36 -15.69
CA ASN A 43 0.93 4.65 -14.51
C ASN A 43 0.83 3.40 -13.63
N LEU A 44 1.55 3.42 -12.51
CA LEU A 44 1.47 2.38 -11.49
C LEU A 44 0.18 2.55 -10.70
N ARG A 45 -0.55 1.47 -10.54
CA ARG A 45 -1.73 1.39 -9.68
C ARG A 45 -1.37 0.59 -8.44
N LEU A 46 -1.55 1.16 -7.25
CA LEU A 46 -1.24 0.50 -5.98
C LEU A 46 -2.50 0.12 -5.18
N VAL A 47 -3.67 0.64 -5.58
CA VAL A 47 -4.96 0.33 -4.94
C VAL A 47 -5.86 -0.35 -5.96
N TYR A 48 -6.24 -1.58 -5.66
CA TYR A 48 -7.05 -2.43 -6.53
C TYR A 48 -8.39 -2.73 -5.88
N PRO A 49 -9.47 -2.89 -6.66
CA PRO A 49 -10.78 -3.24 -6.12
C PRO A 49 -10.76 -4.67 -5.59
N ALA A 50 -11.50 -4.93 -4.54
CA ALA A 50 -11.92 -6.24 -4.07
C ALA A 50 -13.45 -6.28 -4.06
N LYS A 51 -14.03 -7.47 -3.93
CA LYS A 51 -15.50 -7.66 -3.89
C LYS A 51 -16.17 -6.88 -2.76
N ASP A 52 -15.46 -6.66 -1.66
CA ASP A 52 -15.93 -6.03 -0.41
C ASP A 52 -15.08 -4.82 0.00
N GLY A 53 -14.40 -4.17 -0.94
CA GLY A 53 -13.61 -2.98 -0.68
C GLY A 53 -12.39 -2.87 -1.58
N PHE A 54 -11.22 -2.68 -0.98
CA PHE A 54 -9.96 -2.47 -1.71
C PHE A 54 -8.81 -3.23 -1.07
N VAL A 55 -7.80 -3.54 -1.90
CA VAL A 55 -6.50 -4.06 -1.48
C VAL A 55 -5.38 -3.18 -2.02
N SER A 56 -4.31 -3.06 -1.27
CA SER A 56 -3.06 -2.47 -1.74
C SER A 56 -2.19 -3.57 -2.30
N ILE A 57 -1.68 -3.39 -3.51
CA ILE A 57 -0.77 -4.34 -4.18
C ILE A 57 0.46 -3.57 -4.67
N THR A 58 1.65 -4.06 -4.31
CA THR A 58 2.89 -3.56 -4.92
C THR A 58 3.11 -4.25 -6.27
N HIS A 59 2.32 -3.83 -7.26
CA HIS A 59 2.44 -4.27 -8.65
C HIS A 59 3.37 -3.31 -9.38
N VAL A 60 4.64 -3.66 -9.45
CA VAL A 60 5.74 -2.85 -9.99
C VAL A 60 6.73 -3.80 -10.66
N PHE A 61 7.60 -3.28 -11.51
CA PHE A 61 8.66 -4.02 -12.19
C PHE A 61 10.05 -3.66 -11.62
N GLY A 62 11.09 -4.34 -12.11
CA GLY A 62 12.49 -4.12 -11.74
C GLY A 62 13.04 -5.18 -10.77
N ASP A 63 14.36 -5.16 -10.55
CA ASP A 63 15.12 -6.19 -9.82
C ASP A 63 14.51 -6.57 -8.47
N ALA A 64 14.08 -5.58 -7.69
CA ALA A 64 13.62 -5.80 -6.33
C ALA A 64 12.20 -6.41 -6.27
N ILE A 65 11.30 -6.01 -7.15
CA ILE A 65 9.87 -6.35 -7.08
C ILE A 65 9.40 -7.20 -8.27
N GLY A 66 10.09 -7.15 -9.40
CA GLY A 66 9.76 -7.96 -10.58
C GLY A 66 9.50 -9.44 -10.29
N PRO A 67 10.31 -10.12 -9.46
CA PRO A 67 10.04 -11.52 -9.08
C PRO A 67 8.73 -11.72 -8.31
N VAL A 68 8.29 -10.72 -7.54
CA VAL A 68 7.00 -10.75 -6.83
C VAL A 68 5.86 -10.51 -7.81
N THR A 69 6.04 -9.57 -8.76
CA THR A 69 5.09 -9.32 -9.84
C THR A 69 4.93 -10.55 -10.74
N ALA A 70 6.01 -11.27 -11.03
CA ALA A 70 5.92 -12.53 -11.79
C ALA A 70 5.01 -13.55 -11.09
N ARG A 71 5.15 -13.75 -9.76
CA ARG A 71 4.26 -14.64 -8.99
C ARG A 71 2.82 -14.13 -8.96
N LEU A 72 2.62 -12.82 -8.87
CA LEU A 72 1.29 -12.22 -8.96
C LEU A 72 0.63 -12.54 -10.30
N MET A 73 1.36 -12.37 -11.39
CA MET A 73 0.86 -12.60 -12.75
C MET A 73 0.65 -14.08 -13.06
N GLU A 74 1.47 -14.97 -12.50
CA GLU A 74 1.26 -16.41 -12.54
C GLU A 74 -0.08 -16.79 -11.88
N TRP A 75 -0.35 -16.26 -10.68
CA TRP A 75 -1.63 -16.46 -10.02
C TRP A 75 -2.81 -15.92 -10.84
N VAL A 76 -2.69 -14.71 -11.39
CA VAL A 76 -3.75 -14.11 -12.23
C VAL A 76 -3.99 -14.92 -13.51
N LEU A 77 -2.95 -15.58 -14.04
CA LEU A 77 -3.05 -16.51 -15.17
C LEU A 77 -3.80 -17.80 -14.77
N GLU A 78 -3.47 -18.40 -13.65
CA GLU A 78 -4.16 -19.59 -13.12
C GLU A 78 -5.65 -19.34 -12.88
N GLU A 79 -6.00 -18.14 -12.42
CA GLU A 79 -7.38 -17.69 -12.25
C GLU A 79 -8.09 -17.36 -13.59
N GLY A 80 -7.35 -17.35 -14.71
CA GLY A 80 -7.91 -17.17 -16.06
C GLY A 80 -8.18 -15.71 -16.46
N PHE A 81 -7.62 -14.73 -15.76
CA PHE A 81 -7.86 -13.31 -16.03
C PHE A 81 -6.85 -12.66 -16.98
N VAL A 82 -5.74 -13.33 -17.30
CA VAL A 82 -4.69 -12.79 -18.18
C VAL A 82 -4.24 -13.82 -19.19
N SER A 83 -3.75 -13.37 -20.35
CA SER A 83 -3.16 -14.26 -21.34
C SER A 83 -1.77 -14.72 -20.92
N PRO A 84 -1.32 -15.94 -21.37
CA PRO A 84 0.04 -16.40 -21.09
C PRO A 84 1.13 -15.45 -21.59
N ARG A 85 0.89 -14.72 -22.69
CA ARG A 85 1.84 -13.74 -23.20
C ARG A 85 2.12 -12.63 -22.21
N ILE A 86 1.08 -12.05 -21.62
CA ILE A 86 1.21 -10.96 -20.65
C ILE A 86 1.75 -11.48 -19.33
N ALA A 87 1.24 -12.63 -18.85
CA ALA A 87 1.67 -13.18 -17.56
C ALA A 87 3.17 -13.51 -17.52
N ASN A 88 3.73 -13.97 -18.63
CA ASN A 88 5.12 -14.40 -18.75
C ASN A 88 6.07 -13.30 -19.28
N LEU A 89 5.69 -12.03 -19.23
CA LEU A 89 6.62 -10.94 -19.50
C LEU A 89 7.76 -10.93 -18.48
N ASP A 90 8.91 -10.46 -18.89
CA ASP A 90 10.01 -10.27 -17.95
C ASP A 90 9.76 -9.02 -17.11
N TRP A 91 9.26 -9.25 -15.89
CA TRP A 91 8.94 -8.20 -14.94
C TRP A 91 10.17 -7.60 -14.26
N VAL A 92 11.33 -8.24 -14.36
CA VAL A 92 12.60 -7.70 -13.86
C VAL A 92 13.11 -6.66 -14.85
N ASP A 93 13.25 -7.05 -16.12
CA ASP A 93 13.80 -6.19 -17.17
C ASP A 93 12.73 -5.39 -17.93
N PHE A 94 11.49 -5.33 -17.44
CA PHE A 94 10.35 -4.69 -18.10
C PHE A 94 10.66 -3.26 -18.58
N ALA A 95 11.38 -2.47 -17.78
CA ALA A 95 11.75 -1.11 -18.15
C ALA A 95 12.68 -1.06 -19.37
N LEU A 96 13.67 -1.97 -19.44
CA LEU A 96 14.59 -2.08 -20.56
C LEU A 96 13.87 -2.55 -21.83
N LEU A 97 12.96 -3.52 -21.69
CA LEU A 97 12.12 -4.02 -22.78
C LEU A 97 11.15 -2.95 -23.31
N LEU A 98 10.66 -2.08 -22.43
CA LEU A 98 9.84 -0.93 -22.80
C LEU A 98 10.65 0.10 -23.61
N GLU A 99 11.88 0.39 -23.19
CA GLU A 99 12.78 1.28 -23.91
C GLU A 99 13.20 0.73 -25.27
N SER A 100 13.40 -0.59 -25.40
CA SER A 100 13.70 -1.25 -26.67
C SER A 100 12.49 -1.40 -27.61
N GLY A 101 11.26 -1.23 -27.08
CA GLY A 101 10.02 -1.42 -27.81
C GLY A 101 9.58 -2.90 -27.94
N GLU A 102 10.19 -3.82 -27.20
CA GLU A 102 9.79 -5.23 -27.14
C GLU A 102 8.50 -5.45 -26.37
N VAL A 103 8.22 -4.57 -25.39
CA VAL A 103 6.94 -4.46 -24.69
C VAL A 103 6.41 -3.04 -24.80
N SER A 104 5.13 -2.85 -24.52
CA SER A 104 4.47 -1.56 -24.68
C SER A 104 3.75 -1.11 -23.39
N VAL A 105 3.30 0.15 -23.36
CA VAL A 105 2.46 0.67 -22.28
C VAL A 105 1.14 -0.08 -22.20
N GLU A 106 0.60 -0.50 -23.36
CA GLU A 106 -0.63 -1.29 -23.47
C GLU A 106 -0.47 -2.68 -22.84
N ASP A 107 0.72 -3.28 -22.89
CA ASP A 107 1.02 -4.55 -22.22
C ASP A 107 0.97 -4.39 -20.69
N TRP A 108 1.51 -3.28 -20.20
CA TRP A 108 1.39 -2.90 -18.79
C TRP A 108 -0.07 -2.66 -18.38
N ASP A 109 -0.82 -1.91 -19.17
CA ASP A 109 -2.22 -1.63 -18.91
C ASP A 109 -3.06 -2.90 -18.91
N ALA A 110 -2.81 -3.82 -19.84
CA ALA A 110 -3.47 -5.13 -19.87
C ALA A 110 -3.18 -5.96 -18.62
N ALA A 111 -1.94 -5.98 -18.13
CA ALA A 111 -1.58 -6.65 -16.87
C ALA A 111 -2.30 -6.02 -15.68
N LYS A 112 -2.28 -4.70 -15.57
CA LYS A 112 -2.94 -3.94 -14.52
C LYS A 112 -4.46 -4.18 -14.47
N ASP A 113 -5.12 -4.21 -15.63
CA ASP A 113 -6.55 -4.44 -15.75
C ASP A 113 -6.92 -5.89 -15.44
N ALA A 114 -6.07 -6.85 -15.80
CA ALA A 114 -6.22 -8.26 -15.43
C ALA A 114 -6.15 -8.45 -13.91
N VAL A 115 -5.16 -7.83 -13.25
CA VAL A 115 -5.08 -7.84 -11.78
C VAL A 115 -6.33 -7.22 -11.16
N ALA A 116 -6.81 -6.08 -11.66
CA ALA A 116 -8.03 -5.45 -11.16
C ALA A 116 -9.27 -6.33 -11.32
N SER A 117 -9.40 -7.02 -12.45
CA SER A 117 -10.51 -7.93 -12.73
C SER A 117 -10.46 -9.17 -11.82
N CYS A 118 -9.27 -9.74 -11.62
CA CYS A 118 -9.06 -10.87 -10.74
C CYS A 118 -9.40 -10.52 -9.28
N THR A 119 -8.86 -9.43 -8.76
CA THR A 119 -9.06 -9.02 -7.36
C THR A 119 -10.51 -8.62 -7.08
N SER A 120 -11.21 -7.98 -8.02
CA SER A 120 -12.62 -7.62 -7.84
C SER A 120 -13.57 -8.81 -7.74
N SER A 121 -13.13 -10.00 -8.16
CA SER A 121 -13.91 -11.25 -8.02
C SER A 121 -13.81 -11.89 -6.63
N LYS A 122 -12.88 -11.44 -5.79
CA LYS A 122 -12.54 -12.03 -4.49
C LYS A 122 -12.72 -11.03 -3.34
N THR A 123 -13.00 -11.54 -2.16
CA THR A 123 -13.06 -10.73 -0.93
C THR A 123 -11.66 -10.38 -0.43
N LYS A 124 -11.56 -9.36 0.41
CA LYS A 124 -10.29 -8.97 1.07
C LYS A 124 -9.68 -10.11 1.87
N ALA A 125 -10.51 -10.95 2.50
CA ALA A 125 -10.05 -12.10 3.26
C ALA A 125 -9.43 -13.17 2.36
N GLU A 126 -10.11 -13.56 1.26
CA GLU A 126 -9.58 -14.50 0.26
C GLU A 126 -8.28 -13.98 -0.36
N LEU A 127 -8.21 -12.67 -0.65
CA LEU A 127 -7.01 -12.06 -1.21
C LEU A 127 -5.84 -12.06 -0.22
N LEU A 128 -6.10 -11.90 1.09
CA LEU A 128 -5.07 -11.99 2.11
C LEU A 128 -4.51 -13.41 2.24
N GLU A 129 -5.37 -14.44 2.18
CA GLU A 129 -4.94 -15.84 2.19
C GLU A 129 -4.03 -16.15 1.00
N VAL A 130 -4.43 -15.75 -0.21
CA VAL A 130 -3.60 -15.88 -1.42
C VAL A 130 -2.28 -15.14 -1.28
N ALA A 131 -2.30 -13.93 -0.72
CA ALA A 131 -1.09 -13.13 -0.52
C ALA A 131 -0.09 -13.82 0.40
N MET A 132 -0.56 -14.43 1.47
CA MET A 132 0.28 -15.17 2.41
C MET A 132 0.82 -16.47 1.82
N ASP A 133 -0.03 -17.25 1.16
CA ASP A 133 0.34 -18.53 0.55
C ASP A 133 1.39 -18.35 -0.56
N ARG A 134 1.19 -17.37 -1.42
CA ARG A 134 2.06 -17.10 -2.58
C ARG A 134 3.14 -16.05 -2.35
N GLN A 135 3.24 -15.53 -1.13
CA GLN A 135 4.21 -14.49 -0.76
C GLN A 135 4.12 -13.26 -1.69
N LEU A 136 2.88 -12.79 -1.91
CA LEU A 136 2.61 -11.57 -2.68
C LEU A 136 2.65 -10.34 -1.77
N LEU A 137 3.06 -9.22 -2.32
CA LEU A 137 3.00 -7.92 -1.66
C LEU A 137 1.61 -7.31 -1.83
N MET A 138 0.64 -7.93 -1.18
CA MET A 138 -0.77 -7.54 -1.21
C MET A 138 -1.33 -7.54 0.21
N ALA A 139 -2.09 -6.50 0.56
CA ALA A 139 -2.73 -6.37 1.86
C ALA A 139 -4.11 -5.71 1.75
N PRO A 140 -5.10 -6.13 2.54
CA PRO A 140 -6.39 -5.46 2.64
C PRO A 140 -6.26 -4.01 3.09
N ILE A 141 -7.09 -3.12 2.52
CA ILE A 141 -7.27 -1.78 3.01
C ILE A 141 -8.47 -1.81 3.96
N ALA A 142 -8.19 -1.60 5.24
CA ALA A 142 -9.19 -1.61 6.27
C ALA A 142 -9.98 -0.29 6.31
N ASP A 143 -11.28 -0.35 6.45
CA ASP A 143 -12.09 0.79 6.85
C ASP A 143 -12.05 1.03 8.36
N VAL A 144 -12.68 2.11 8.83
CA VAL A 144 -12.67 2.46 10.26
C VAL A 144 -13.35 1.37 11.11
N GLY A 145 -14.42 0.76 10.63
CA GLY A 145 -15.12 -0.32 11.35
C GLY A 145 -14.23 -1.56 11.50
N GLU A 146 -13.55 -1.94 10.44
CA GLU A 146 -12.60 -3.06 10.44
C GLU A 146 -11.39 -2.78 11.34
N VAL A 147 -10.90 -1.55 11.38
CA VAL A 147 -9.83 -1.14 12.32
C VAL A 147 -10.29 -1.34 13.77
N LEU A 148 -11.49 -0.89 14.11
CA LEU A 148 -12.06 -1.03 15.46
C LEU A 148 -12.27 -2.49 15.88
N THR A 149 -12.50 -3.37 14.94
CA THR A 149 -12.72 -4.81 15.18
C THR A 149 -11.46 -5.66 15.01
N SER A 150 -10.33 -5.08 14.59
CA SER A 150 -9.08 -5.77 14.34
C SER A 150 -8.59 -6.57 15.55
N GLU A 151 -8.44 -7.89 15.41
CA GLU A 151 -7.89 -8.77 16.43
C GLU A 151 -6.44 -8.40 16.78
N GLN A 152 -5.64 -8.02 15.79
CA GLN A 152 -4.27 -7.58 15.97
C GLN A 152 -4.18 -6.35 16.87
N LEU A 153 -5.03 -5.35 16.65
CA LEU A 153 -5.04 -4.13 17.45
C LEU A 153 -5.59 -4.38 18.85
N ARG A 154 -6.60 -5.24 18.97
CA ARG A 154 -7.15 -5.67 20.27
C ARG A 154 -6.13 -6.46 21.09
N SER A 155 -5.44 -7.43 20.50
CA SER A 155 -4.41 -8.23 21.19
C SER A 155 -3.25 -7.38 21.70
N ARG A 156 -3.00 -6.23 21.06
CA ARG A 156 -1.99 -5.24 21.47
C ARG A 156 -2.51 -4.20 22.48
N ASN A 157 -3.78 -4.28 22.88
CA ASN A 157 -4.43 -3.28 23.71
C ASN A 157 -4.28 -1.86 23.17
N TYR A 158 -4.47 -1.72 21.84
CA TYR A 158 -4.25 -0.45 21.15
C TYR A 158 -5.33 0.59 21.45
N PHE A 159 -6.55 0.16 21.78
CA PHE A 159 -7.68 1.06 21.99
C PHE A 159 -7.86 1.40 23.46
N ASP A 160 -8.11 2.68 23.73
CA ASP A 160 -8.52 3.21 25.02
C ASP A 160 -10.03 3.49 25.03
N GLN A 161 -10.64 3.35 26.22
CA GLN A 161 -12.02 3.79 26.46
C GLN A 161 -11.98 5.16 27.12
N ILE A 162 -12.47 6.18 26.39
CA ILE A 162 -12.52 7.56 26.92
C ILE A 162 -13.97 7.96 27.19
N LYS A 163 -14.19 8.57 28.34
CA LYS A 163 -15.48 9.14 28.70
C LYS A 163 -15.60 10.56 28.15
N VAL A 164 -16.59 10.79 27.30
CA VAL A 164 -16.90 12.10 26.70
C VAL A 164 -18.30 12.49 27.16
N VAL A 165 -18.39 13.42 28.13
CA VAL A 165 -19.65 13.80 28.77
C VAL A 165 -20.28 12.57 29.43
N GLU A 166 -21.39 12.04 28.92
CA GLU A 166 -22.10 10.87 29.46
C GLU A 166 -21.82 9.58 28.64
N GLU A 167 -21.12 9.66 27.54
CA GLU A 167 -20.84 8.52 26.65
C GLU A 167 -19.40 8.00 26.81
N THR A 168 -19.22 6.69 26.65
CA THR A 168 -17.91 6.06 26.56
C THR A 168 -17.65 5.71 25.14
N ILE A 169 -16.59 6.25 24.56
CA ILE A 169 -16.17 6.01 23.18
C ILE A 169 -14.84 5.24 23.14
N THR A 170 -14.70 4.40 22.11
CA THR A 170 -13.43 3.76 21.79
C THR A 170 -12.56 4.71 21.00
N ALA A 171 -11.37 4.98 21.46
CA ALA A 171 -10.41 5.86 20.80
C ALA A 171 -9.06 5.16 20.59
N PRO A 172 -8.25 5.64 19.64
CA PRO A 172 -6.87 5.17 19.52
C PRO A 172 -6.11 5.44 20.81
N GLY A 173 -5.37 4.44 21.29
CA GLY A 173 -4.45 4.57 22.40
C GLY A 173 -3.14 5.28 22.00
N PRO A 174 -2.12 5.23 22.85
CA PRO A 174 -0.86 5.92 22.60
C PRO A 174 -0.15 5.35 21.37
N PHE A 175 0.39 6.24 20.54
CA PHE A 175 1.16 5.87 19.33
C PHE A 175 2.49 5.17 19.63
N ALA A 176 2.98 5.27 20.89
CA ALA A 176 4.21 4.63 21.34
C ALA A 176 4.03 4.09 22.77
N LEU A 177 4.52 2.88 22.99
CA LEU A 177 4.57 2.27 24.32
C LEU A 177 5.95 2.48 24.91
N THR A 178 6.03 3.20 26.02
CA THR A 178 7.27 3.44 26.77
C THR A 178 7.16 2.83 28.16
N LYS A 179 8.23 2.17 28.62
CA LYS A 179 8.25 1.54 29.96
C LYS A 179 8.41 2.55 31.10
N GLN A 180 9.10 3.65 30.84
CA GLN A 180 9.46 4.64 31.87
C GLN A 180 8.48 5.81 31.98
N SER A 181 7.78 6.12 30.92
CA SER A 181 6.81 7.22 30.88
C SER A 181 5.65 6.82 29.97
N PRO A 182 4.71 6.03 30.47
CA PRO A 182 3.57 5.63 29.65
C PRO A 182 2.78 6.86 29.20
N LEU A 183 2.54 6.95 27.91
CA LEU A 183 1.65 7.95 27.34
C LEU A 183 0.22 7.52 27.70
N THR A 184 -0.47 8.33 28.45
CA THR A 184 -1.90 8.13 28.76
C THR A 184 -2.72 9.11 27.94
N ALA A 185 -3.91 8.67 27.51
CA ALA A 185 -4.89 9.60 26.95
C ALA A 185 -5.16 10.72 27.97
N ALA A 186 -5.17 11.96 27.51
CA ALA A 186 -5.52 13.08 28.38
C ALA A 186 -6.99 12.90 28.81
N THR A 187 -7.21 12.55 30.06
CA THR A 187 -8.53 12.63 30.67
C THR A 187 -8.82 14.11 30.91
N HIS A 188 -9.61 14.71 30.05
CA HIS A 188 -10.18 16.02 30.35
C HIS A 188 -11.20 15.82 31.47
N ALA A 189 -10.87 16.35 32.66
CA ALA A 189 -11.80 16.51 33.73
C ALA A 189 -12.83 17.60 33.45
#